data_8d238f4c62e80d1613a2470a3ebb8b96
#
_entry.id   8d238f4c62e80d1613a2470a3ebb8b96
#
_cell.length_a   1.000
_cell.length_b   1.000
_cell.length_c   1.000
_cell.angle_alpha   90.00
_cell.angle_beta   90.00
_cell.angle_gamma   90.00
#
_symmetry.space_group_name_H-M   'P 1'
#
loop_
_entity.id
_entity.type
_entity.pdbx_description
1 polymer ?
#
loop_
_entity_poly.entity_id
_entity_poly.type
_entity_poly.pdbx_seq_one_letter_code
_entity_poly.pdbx_strand_id
1 'polypeptide(L)'
;MEVVKTLIEGVVIIEPRLFKDDRGYFFESFNQREFEEKVCKTTFVQDNESNSSYGVIRGLHFQKPPFAQSKLVRVVKGAVLDVAVDIRKGSPTFGQHVAVELTEDNHLQFFVPRGFAHWFSVLSEEVVFQYKCDNFYAPGCEGAG
;
A
#
# COMPACT_ATOMS: atom_id res chain seq x y z
N MET A 1 -6.66 6.86 -14.01
CA MET A 1 -6.34 6.96 -12.57
C MET A 1 -5.68 8.30 -12.27
N GLU A 2 -5.92 8.80 -11.08
CA GLU A 2 -5.27 10.00 -10.56
C GLU A 2 -4.20 9.61 -9.55
N VAL A 3 -3.04 10.26 -9.60
CA VAL A 3 -1.95 10.05 -8.65
C VAL A 3 -1.82 11.29 -7.78
N VAL A 4 -2.00 11.11 -6.48
CA VAL A 4 -1.93 12.19 -5.49
C VAL A 4 -0.61 12.07 -4.74
N LYS A 5 0.24 13.08 -4.88
CA LYS A 5 1.51 13.14 -4.15
C LYS A 5 1.27 13.41 -2.67
N THR A 6 2.16 12.88 -1.85
CA THR A 6 2.17 13.14 -0.41
C THR A 6 3.37 14.00 -0.03
N LEU A 7 3.48 14.32 1.26
CA LEU A 7 4.63 15.10 1.76
C LEU A 7 5.98 14.36 1.64
N ILE A 8 5.95 13.03 1.44
CA ILE A 8 7.15 12.24 1.23
C ILE A 8 7.24 11.83 -0.24
N GLU A 9 8.29 12.22 -0.92
CA GLU A 9 8.47 11.90 -2.33
C GLU A 9 8.53 10.39 -2.56
N GLY A 10 7.81 9.93 -3.60
CA GLY A 10 7.71 8.53 -3.94
C GLY A 10 6.55 7.81 -3.26
N VAL A 11 6.04 8.31 -2.15
CA VAL A 11 4.85 7.79 -1.48
C VAL A 11 3.64 8.48 -2.08
N VAL A 12 2.77 7.73 -2.75
CA VAL A 12 1.63 8.31 -3.46
C VAL A 12 0.34 7.59 -3.13
N ILE A 13 -0.76 8.33 -3.26
CA ILE A 13 -2.12 7.81 -3.17
C ILE A 13 -2.66 7.73 -4.59
N ILE A 14 -3.30 6.62 -4.93
CA ILE A 14 -3.87 6.39 -6.25
C ILE A 14 -5.38 6.33 -6.14
N GLU A 15 -6.05 7.16 -6.95
CA GLU A 15 -7.50 7.12 -7.11
C GLU A 15 -7.81 6.40 -8.42
N PRO A 16 -8.30 5.16 -8.38
CA PRO A 16 -8.67 4.45 -9.59
C PRO A 16 -9.93 5.06 -10.22
N ARG A 17 -10.07 4.88 -11.52
CA ARG A 17 -11.28 5.30 -12.21
C ARG A 17 -12.35 4.21 -12.10
N LEU A 18 -13.45 4.54 -11.44
CA LEU A 18 -14.59 3.64 -11.30
C LEU A 18 -15.65 3.93 -12.36
N PHE A 19 -16.18 2.85 -12.94
CA PHE A 19 -17.29 2.90 -13.87
C PHE A 19 -18.51 2.33 -13.15
N LYS A 20 -19.44 3.20 -12.75
CA LYS A 20 -20.63 2.84 -11.98
C LYS A 20 -21.86 2.79 -12.87
N ASP A 21 -22.74 1.81 -12.63
CA ASP A 21 -24.07 1.70 -13.24
C ASP A 21 -25.05 1.04 -12.26
N ASP A 22 -26.26 0.71 -12.73
CA ASP A 22 -27.30 0.09 -11.90
C ASP A 22 -26.91 -1.28 -11.33
N ARG A 23 -25.91 -1.94 -11.91
CA ARG A 23 -25.47 -3.27 -11.48
C ARG A 23 -24.35 -3.20 -10.43
N GLY A 24 -23.76 -2.04 -10.22
CA GLY A 24 -22.64 -1.85 -9.30
C GLY A 24 -21.52 -1.06 -9.95
N TYR A 25 -20.28 -1.52 -9.82
CA TYR A 25 -19.12 -0.82 -10.37
C TYR A 25 -18.14 -1.81 -11.00
N PHE A 26 -17.32 -1.24 -11.88
CA PHE A 26 -16.19 -1.93 -12.49
C PHE A 26 -14.99 -0.97 -12.48
N PHE A 27 -13.80 -1.49 -12.23
CA PHE A 27 -12.57 -0.74 -12.40
C PHE A 27 -11.37 -1.67 -12.60
N GLU A 28 -10.35 -1.15 -13.27
CA GLU A 28 -9.05 -1.81 -13.30
C GLU A 28 -8.35 -1.49 -11.97
N SER A 29 -8.18 -2.50 -11.13
CA SER A 29 -7.49 -2.31 -9.85
C SER A 29 -5.98 -2.15 -10.03
N PHE A 30 -5.44 -2.65 -11.14
CA PHE A 30 -4.04 -2.47 -11.50
C PHE A 30 -3.86 -2.58 -13.01
N ASN A 31 -3.02 -1.70 -13.56
CA ASN A 31 -2.61 -1.73 -14.96
C ASN A 31 -1.12 -1.37 -15.00
N GLN A 32 -0.30 -2.33 -15.43
CA GLN A 32 1.17 -2.20 -15.42
C GLN A 32 1.66 -1.00 -16.21
N ARG A 33 1.11 -0.80 -17.42
CA ARG A 33 1.52 0.31 -18.29
C ARG A 33 1.21 1.66 -17.68
N GLU A 34 -0.02 1.83 -17.19
CA GLU A 34 -0.47 3.08 -16.58
C GLU A 34 0.29 3.38 -15.29
N PHE A 35 0.54 2.36 -14.49
CA PHE A 35 1.33 2.50 -13.26
C PHE A 35 2.75 2.99 -13.56
N GLU A 36 3.43 2.38 -14.53
CA GLU A 36 4.78 2.79 -14.91
C GLU A 36 4.83 4.20 -15.48
N GLU A 37 3.83 4.60 -16.24
CA GLU A 37 3.75 5.94 -16.82
C GLU A 37 3.51 7.03 -15.76
N LYS A 38 2.68 6.74 -14.76
CA LYS A 38 2.20 7.76 -13.81
C LYS A 38 2.86 7.72 -12.43
N VAL A 39 3.40 6.57 -12.02
CA VAL A 39 4.02 6.42 -10.69
C VAL A 39 5.51 6.18 -10.80
N CYS A 40 5.92 4.98 -11.15
CA CYS A 40 7.32 4.64 -11.33
C CYS A 40 7.47 3.29 -12.01
N LYS A 41 8.68 3.04 -12.49
CA LYS A 41 9.04 1.76 -13.09
C LYS A 41 9.18 0.72 -12.00
N THR A 42 8.26 -0.25 -11.98
CA THR A 42 8.30 -1.34 -11.01
C THR A 42 7.55 -2.55 -11.56
N THR A 43 8.01 -3.76 -11.22
CA THR A 43 7.33 -4.99 -11.60
C THR A 43 6.90 -5.71 -10.35
N PHE A 44 5.59 -5.86 -10.18
CA PHE A 44 5.05 -6.61 -9.05
C PHE A 44 5.06 -8.10 -9.35
N VAL A 45 5.57 -8.88 -8.39
CA VAL A 45 5.79 -10.32 -8.55
C VAL A 45 5.02 -11.18 -7.56
N GLN A 46 4.35 -10.55 -6.58
CA GLN A 46 3.62 -11.26 -5.53
C GLN A 46 2.38 -10.49 -5.12
N ASP A 47 1.26 -11.20 -5.01
CA ASP A 47 0.01 -10.68 -4.45
C ASP A 47 -0.26 -11.36 -3.12
N ASN A 48 -0.66 -10.58 -2.12
CA ASN A 48 -1.05 -11.09 -0.81
C ASN A 48 -2.44 -10.59 -0.43
N GLU A 49 -3.16 -11.39 0.33
CA GLU A 49 -4.45 -11.01 0.89
C GLU A 49 -4.50 -11.41 2.36
N SER A 50 -5.04 -10.54 3.21
CA SER A 50 -5.29 -10.84 4.61
C SER A 50 -6.71 -10.47 5.01
N ASN A 51 -7.21 -11.13 6.04
CA ASN A 51 -8.47 -10.82 6.69
C ASN A 51 -8.17 -10.54 8.17
N SER A 52 -8.75 -9.49 8.71
CA SER A 52 -8.52 -9.08 10.09
C SER A 52 -9.77 -8.47 10.69
N SER A 53 -9.91 -8.57 12.02
CA SER A 53 -11.03 -8.00 12.76
C SER A 53 -10.68 -6.65 13.40
N TYR A 54 -11.72 -5.96 13.89
CA TYR A 54 -11.58 -4.65 14.53
C TYR A 54 -10.49 -4.65 15.61
N GLY A 55 -9.71 -3.59 15.61
CA GLY A 55 -8.67 -3.36 16.61
C GLY A 55 -7.35 -4.06 16.33
N VAL A 56 -7.29 -4.94 15.33
CA VAL A 56 -6.04 -5.59 14.94
C VAL A 56 -5.10 -4.56 14.32
N ILE A 57 -3.84 -4.62 14.71
CA ILE A 57 -2.76 -3.83 14.11
C ILE A 57 -1.79 -4.82 13.48
N ARG A 58 -1.51 -4.65 12.17
CA ARG A 58 -0.52 -5.46 11.46
C ARG A 58 0.66 -4.57 11.07
N GLY A 59 1.86 -4.96 11.51
CA GLY A 59 3.11 -4.25 11.27
C GLY A 59 3.96 -4.20 12.54
N LEU A 60 5.07 -3.48 12.64
CA LEU A 60 5.71 -2.82 11.51
C LEU A 60 6.44 -3.83 10.64
N HIS A 61 6.24 -3.76 9.32
CA HIS A 61 6.89 -4.69 8.40
C HIS A 61 7.81 -3.95 7.44
N PHE A 62 9.01 -4.49 7.26
CA PHE A 62 9.91 -4.13 6.19
C PHE A 62 10.92 -5.26 5.97
N GLN A 63 11.49 -5.33 4.78
CA GLN A 63 12.57 -6.26 4.47
C GLN A 63 13.83 -5.49 4.15
N LYS A 64 14.94 -6.00 4.65
CA LYS A 64 16.25 -5.40 4.40
C LYS A 64 16.73 -5.72 2.98
N PRO A 65 17.54 -4.86 2.35
CA PRO A 65 18.17 -5.21 1.09
C PRO A 65 18.91 -6.54 1.20
N PRO A 66 18.96 -7.37 0.16
CA PRO A 66 18.46 -7.11 -1.19
C PRO A 66 16.97 -7.45 -1.40
N PHE A 67 16.23 -7.79 -0.36
CA PHE A 67 14.83 -8.22 -0.42
C PHE A 67 13.82 -7.14 -0.02
N ALA A 68 14.25 -5.88 0.02
CA ALA A 68 13.32 -4.78 0.27
C ALA A 68 12.16 -4.80 -0.75
N GLN A 69 10.96 -4.47 -0.27
CA GLN A 69 9.73 -4.51 -1.08
C GLN A 69 9.09 -3.14 -1.19
N SER A 70 8.70 -2.76 -2.42
CA SER A 70 7.68 -1.75 -2.63
C SER A 70 6.32 -2.44 -2.57
N LYS A 71 5.31 -1.75 -2.07
CA LYS A 71 3.97 -2.31 -1.90
C LYS A 71 2.92 -1.38 -2.48
N LEU A 72 1.97 -1.96 -3.19
CA LEU A 72 0.76 -1.29 -3.63
C LEU A 72 -0.41 -1.93 -2.90
N VAL A 73 -1.02 -1.19 -1.97
CA VAL A 73 -2.00 -1.73 -1.04
C VAL A 73 -3.40 -1.15 -1.30
N ARG A 74 -4.43 -1.95 -1.02
CA ARG A 74 -5.81 -1.53 -1.12
C ARG A 74 -6.72 -2.34 -0.20
N VAL A 75 -7.89 -1.79 0.12
CA VAL A 75 -8.92 -2.44 0.92
C VAL A 75 -10.05 -2.90 -0.01
N VAL A 76 -10.38 -4.19 0.06
CA VAL A 76 -11.51 -4.76 -0.71
C VAL A 76 -12.81 -4.64 0.08
N LYS A 77 -12.75 -4.87 1.39
CA LYS A 77 -13.88 -4.78 2.31
C LYS A 77 -13.43 -4.15 3.61
N GLY A 78 -14.24 -3.23 4.13
CA GLY A 78 -13.97 -2.56 5.40
C GLY A 78 -13.11 -1.31 5.25
N ALA A 79 -12.36 -0.99 6.30
CA ALA A 79 -11.55 0.23 6.38
C ALA A 79 -10.33 0.03 7.27
N VAL A 80 -9.23 0.66 6.88
CA VAL A 80 -8.00 0.71 7.68
C VAL A 80 -7.42 2.13 7.69
N LEU A 81 -6.64 2.43 8.72
CA LEU A 81 -5.67 3.52 8.68
C LEU A 81 -4.33 2.89 8.33
N ASP A 82 -3.77 3.25 7.18
CA ASP A 82 -2.52 2.72 6.66
C ASP A 82 -1.41 3.75 6.82
N VAL A 83 -0.26 3.33 7.33
CA VAL A 83 0.84 4.23 7.66
C VAL A 83 2.15 3.72 7.08
N ALA A 84 2.87 4.61 6.41
CA ALA A 84 4.22 4.37 5.91
C ALA A 84 5.20 5.31 6.60
N VAL A 85 6.29 4.77 7.12
CA VAL A 85 7.33 5.52 7.82
C VAL A 85 8.62 5.42 7.04
N ASP A 86 9.24 6.56 6.75
CA ASP A 86 10.53 6.61 6.08
C ASP A 86 11.63 6.17 7.03
N ILE A 87 12.25 5.02 6.76
CA ILE A 87 13.39 4.50 7.54
C ILE A 87 14.68 4.45 6.73
N ARG A 88 14.75 5.19 5.62
CA ARG A 88 15.94 5.26 4.78
C ARG A 88 16.98 6.16 5.42
N LYS A 89 18.15 5.61 5.72
CA LYS A 89 19.28 6.39 6.25
C LYS A 89 19.70 7.46 5.25
N GLY A 90 19.87 8.69 5.72
CA GLY A 90 20.27 9.79 4.86
C GLY A 90 19.16 10.45 4.07
N SER A 91 17.94 9.93 4.15
CA SER A 91 16.78 10.57 3.51
C SER A 91 16.44 11.88 4.20
N PRO A 92 16.11 12.96 3.46
CA PRO A 92 15.67 14.21 4.06
C PRO A 92 14.36 14.08 4.85
N THR A 93 13.60 13.01 4.62
CA THR A 93 12.35 12.74 5.33
C THR A 93 12.46 11.56 6.31
N PHE A 94 13.67 11.15 6.67
CA PHE A 94 13.89 10.06 7.63
C PHE A 94 13.09 10.28 8.91
N GLY A 95 12.33 9.26 9.32
CA GLY A 95 11.50 9.29 10.52
C GLY A 95 10.13 9.93 10.33
N GLN A 96 9.87 10.56 9.19
CA GLN A 96 8.55 11.10 8.88
C GLN A 96 7.62 10.00 8.38
N HIS A 97 6.32 10.24 8.48
CA HIS A 97 5.31 9.28 8.06
C HIS A 97 4.22 9.92 7.21
N VAL A 98 3.53 9.08 6.46
CA VAL A 98 2.30 9.40 5.75
C VAL A 98 1.24 8.42 6.20
N ALA A 99 0.06 8.92 6.56
CA ALA A 99 -1.08 8.11 6.94
C ALA A 99 -2.23 8.36 5.97
N VAL A 100 -2.95 7.31 5.60
CA VAL A 100 -4.10 7.39 4.72
C VAL A 100 -5.18 6.41 5.16
N GLU A 101 -6.43 6.84 5.11
CA GLU A 101 -7.56 5.95 5.33
C GLU A 101 -7.95 5.29 4.02
N LEU A 102 -7.88 3.96 3.98
CA LEU A 102 -8.27 3.14 2.83
C LEU A 102 -9.56 2.41 3.17
N THR A 103 -10.57 2.56 2.33
CA THR A 103 -11.88 1.95 2.57
C THR A 103 -12.43 1.28 1.33
N GLU A 104 -13.42 0.39 1.54
CA GLU A 104 -14.15 -0.22 0.43
C GLU A 104 -14.92 0.81 -0.40
N ASP A 105 -15.26 1.96 0.19
CA ASP A 105 -16.04 3.00 -0.48
C ASP A 105 -15.17 3.98 -1.27
N ASN A 106 -14.00 4.34 -0.74
CA ASN A 106 -13.13 5.31 -1.43
C ASN A 106 -12.26 4.66 -2.50
N HIS A 107 -12.06 3.34 -2.46
CA HIS A 107 -11.23 2.59 -3.41
C HIS A 107 -9.80 3.11 -3.57
N LEU A 108 -9.32 3.91 -2.63
CA LEU A 108 -7.96 4.45 -2.69
C LEU A 108 -6.93 3.35 -2.59
N GLN A 109 -5.84 3.54 -3.27
CA GLN A 109 -4.67 2.66 -3.19
C GLN A 109 -3.48 3.46 -2.69
N PHE A 110 -2.57 2.81 -2.01
CA PHE A 110 -1.41 3.45 -1.41
C PHE A 110 -0.15 2.77 -1.90
N PHE A 111 0.74 3.53 -2.52
CA PHE A 111 2.02 3.01 -2.96
C PHE A 111 3.11 3.43 -1.99
N VAL A 112 3.78 2.43 -1.41
CA VAL A 112 4.87 2.61 -0.45
C VAL A 112 6.14 2.04 -1.06
N PRO A 113 7.13 2.90 -1.41
CA PRO A 113 8.37 2.45 -2.01
C PRO A 113 9.23 1.61 -1.07
N ARG A 114 10.28 0.99 -1.61
CA ARG A 114 11.31 0.31 -0.81
C ARG A 114 11.94 1.28 0.17
N GLY A 115 12.34 0.77 1.33
CA GLY A 115 12.98 1.58 2.35
C GLY A 115 12.03 2.20 3.36
N PHE A 116 10.77 1.77 3.38
CA PHE A 116 9.77 2.23 4.32
C PHE A 116 9.34 1.09 5.25
N ALA A 117 9.07 1.42 6.50
CA ALA A 117 8.31 0.54 7.38
C ALA A 117 6.82 0.82 7.17
N HIS A 118 6.00 -0.22 7.27
CA HIS A 118 4.59 -0.15 6.91
C HIS A 118 3.75 -0.87 7.96
N TRP A 119 2.62 -0.26 8.35
CA TRP A 119 1.66 -0.89 9.23
C TRP A 119 0.26 -0.36 8.97
N PHE A 120 -0.76 -1.10 9.41
CA PHE A 120 -2.12 -0.61 9.38
C PHE A 120 -2.91 -1.02 10.61
N SER A 121 -3.93 -0.23 10.91
CA SER A 121 -4.88 -0.45 11.99
C SER A 121 -6.27 -0.65 11.39
N VAL A 122 -6.97 -1.68 11.83
CA VAL A 122 -8.33 -2.01 11.35
C VAL A 122 -9.34 -1.11 12.03
N LEU A 123 -10.10 -0.35 11.21
CA LEU A 123 -11.09 0.62 11.69
C LEU A 123 -12.52 0.09 11.63
N SER A 124 -12.78 -0.94 10.83
CA SER A 124 -14.08 -1.58 10.66
C SER A 124 -14.17 -2.86 11.47
N GLU A 125 -15.35 -3.49 11.50
CA GLU A 125 -15.56 -4.77 12.17
C GLU A 125 -14.67 -5.86 11.55
N GLU A 126 -14.52 -5.82 10.23
CA GLU A 126 -13.71 -6.76 9.46
C GLU A 126 -13.07 -6.01 8.29
N VAL A 127 -11.87 -6.42 7.91
CA VAL A 127 -11.21 -5.90 6.72
C VAL A 127 -10.64 -7.04 5.88
N VAL A 128 -10.82 -6.91 4.56
CA VAL A 128 -10.08 -7.70 3.56
C VAL A 128 -9.11 -6.75 2.88
N PHE A 129 -7.83 -7.03 3.04
CA PHE A 129 -6.72 -6.18 2.63
C PHE A 129 -5.88 -6.91 1.61
N GLN A 130 -5.63 -6.28 0.46
CA GLN A 130 -4.80 -6.84 -0.59
C GLN A 130 -3.62 -5.93 -0.88
N TYR A 131 -2.47 -6.54 -1.20
CA TYR A 131 -1.33 -5.75 -1.66
C TYR A 131 -0.43 -6.54 -2.60
N LYS A 132 0.19 -5.79 -3.51
CA LYS A 132 1.21 -6.28 -4.43
C LYS A 132 2.59 -5.93 -3.90
N CYS A 133 3.53 -6.83 -4.12
CA CYS A 133 4.94 -6.62 -3.77
C CYS A 133 5.81 -6.76 -5.00
N ASP A 134 6.85 -5.93 -5.08
CA ASP A 134 7.82 -5.97 -6.19
C ASP A 134 9.03 -6.86 -5.92
N ASN A 135 9.02 -7.56 -4.79
CA ASN A 135 10.03 -8.56 -4.45
C ASN A 135 9.38 -9.65 -3.61
N PHE A 136 10.02 -10.81 -3.55
CA PHE A 136 9.50 -11.96 -2.85
C PHE A 136 9.69 -11.84 -1.34
N TYR A 137 8.78 -12.46 -0.59
CA TYR A 137 8.92 -12.55 0.85
C TYR A 137 10.19 -13.34 1.23
N ALA A 138 10.99 -12.78 2.12
CA ALA A 138 12.23 -13.37 2.59
C ALA A 138 12.31 -13.27 4.12
N PRO A 139 11.85 -14.31 4.85
CA PRO A 139 11.74 -14.25 6.32
C PRO A 139 13.06 -13.91 7.02
N GLY A 140 14.19 -14.34 6.49
CA GLY A 140 15.50 -14.03 7.06
C GLY A 140 15.94 -12.57 6.93
N CYS A 141 15.20 -11.75 6.16
CA CYS A 141 15.51 -10.35 5.90
C CYS A 141 14.52 -9.40 6.55
N GLU A 142 13.59 -9.87 7.35
CA GLU A 142 12.64 -9.01 8.04
C GLU A 142 13.33 -8.16 9.10
N GLY A 143 12.93 -6.90 9.17
CA GLY A 143 13.26 -6.05 10.28
C GLY A 143 12.37 -6.33 11.48
N ALA A 144 12.71 -5.76 12.63
CA ALA A 144 11.90 -5.84 13.83
C ALA A 144 10.55 -5.18 13.58
N GLY A 145 9.49 -5.90 13.83
CA GLY A 145 8.14 -5.41 13.59
C GLY A 145 7.25 -5.51 14.79
#